data_82a3c7ad7646f2296cf61bc5ce6ba43f
#
_entry.id   82a3c7ad7646f2296cf61bc5ce6ba43f
#
_cell.length_a   1.000
_cell.length_b   1.000
_cell.length_c   1.000
_cell.angle_alpha   90.00
_cell.angle_beta   90.00
_cell.angle_gamma   90.00
#
_symmetry.space_group_name_H-M   'P 1'
#
loop_
_entity.id
_entity.type
_entity.pdbx_description
1 polymer ?
#
loop_
_entity_poly.entity_id
_entity_poly.type
_entity_poly.pdbx_seq_one_letter_code
_entity_poly.pdbx_strand_id
1 'polypeptide(L)'
;MKTKKVIALALAVLTVGTLTVGCGGKKTTENENTSSVLTGSVSTNGSTSMEKVINILSEQFMKDNNGVKITYDPTGSGTGIESVKNGTCDIGLASRALKTSETGLSGTTVALDGIAVIVNKELAVEDLTVAQIKDIFTGKIKNWKEVGGEDLPISCIGRESGSGTPDGFESVTDTKDGCVLAQELTSTGAVISAVAGNKNAIGYASLSAVEGQNGIKSVKVGGVACSEATVLDGTYSIQRPFTLVTREGEELAPAAKAFFEYMTSAKANDLIRKAGAVPIAK
;
A
#
# COMPACT_ATOMS: atom_id res chain seq x y z
N MET A 1 -30.30 64.13 2.20
CA MET A 1 -31.71 64.46 1.75
C MET A 1 -32.43 63.11 1.63
N LYS A 2 -33.47 62.95 2.48
CA LYS A 2 -34.83 62.47 2.20
C LYS A 2 -34.84 60.97 1.68
N THR A 3 -35.62 60.04 2.15
CA THR A 3 -36.70 59.99 3.15
C THR A 3 -37.05 58.54 3.41
N LYS A 4 -37.38 58.26 4.64
CA LYS A 4 -38.06 57.10 5.23
C LYS A 4 -39.34 56.70 4.46
N LYS A 5 -39.71 55.42 4.50
CA LYS A 5 -41.08 55.03 4.86
C LYS A 5 -41.15 53.60 5.35
N VAL A 6 -41.57 53.46 6.57
CA VAL A 6 -42.10 52.33 7.33
C VAL A 6 -43.59 52.20 6.95
N ILE A 7 -44.10 50.99 6.79
CA ILE A 7 -45.49 50.66 7.06
C ILE A 7 -45.56 49.28 7.68
N ALA A 8 -46.19 49.21 8.81
CA ALA A 8 -46.46 48.08 9.68
C ALA A 8 -47.88 47.56 9.48
N LEU A 9 -48.16 46.46 10.14
CA LEU A 9 -49.47 45.98 10.68
C LEU A 9 -50.33 45.13 9.72
N ALA A 10 -50.64 43.89 10.06
CA ALA A 10 -51.82 43.55 10.88
C ALA A 10 -51.86 42.07 11.26
N LEU A 11 -52.16 41.90 12.54
CA LEU A 11 -52.56 40.71 13.25
C LEU A 11 -53.91 40.16 12.79
N ALA A 12 -54.09 38.85 12.77
CA ALA A 12 -55.39 38.21 12.97
C ALA A 12 -55.25 36.87 13.69
N VAL A 13 -55.70 36.86 14.90
CA VAL A 13 -55.92 35.69 15.80
C VAL A 13 -57.37 35.24 15.63
N LEU A 14 -57.63 33.92 15.59
CA LEU A 14 -58.87 33.26 16.06
C LEU A 14 -58.61 31.73 16.12
N THR A 15 -58.43 31.16 17.22
CA THR A 15 -59.15 30.45 18.27
C THR A 15 -59.98 29.23 17.86
N VAL A 16 -59.62 28.14 18.51
CA VAL A 16 -60.41 27.09 19.26
C VAL A 16 -61.20 26.04 18.46
N GLY A 17 -60.88 24.80 18.79
CA GLY A 17 -61.71 23.64 18.52
C GLY A 17 -61.10 22.37 19.03
N THR A 18 -61.23 22.12 20.33
CA THR A 18 -60.97 20.82 20.99
C THR A 18 -62.05 19.79 20.65
N LEU A 19 -61.67 18.61 20.26
CA LEU A 19 -62.44 17.39 20.55
C LEU A 19 -61.50 16.18 20.66
N THR A 20 -61.46 15.65 21.86
CA THR A 20 -60.86 14.36 22.23
C THR A 20 -61.80 13.24 21.83
N VAL A 21 -61.28 12.21 21.18
CA VAL A 21 -61.74 10.82 21.36
C VAL A 21 -60.54 9.90 21.21
N GLY A 22 -60.26 9.17 22.27
CA GLY A 22 -59.24 8.13 22.27
C GLY A 22 -59.71 6.85 21.59
N CYS A 23 -58.77 6.10 21.12
CA CYS A 23 -58.80 4.63 21.27
C CYS A 23 -57.47 4.03 20.84
N GLY A 24 -56.98 3.11 21.61
CA GLY A 24 -55.73 2.41 21.57
C GLY A 24 -55.32 1.89 20.18
N GLY A 25 -54.10 2.23 19.87
CA GLY A 25 -53.35 1.66 18.77
C GLY A 25 -51.95 1.30 19.21
N LYS A 26 -51.68 0.04 19.25
CA LYS A 26 -50.40 -0.62 19.46
C LYS A 26 -49.24 0.23 18.92
N LYS A 27 -48.31 0.64 19.76
CA LYS A 27 -46.99 1.08 19.34
C LYS A 27 -46.29 -0.13 18.70
N THR A 28 -46.39 -0.24 17.41
CA THR A 28 -45.42 -0.94 16.60
C THR A 28 -44.16 -0.10 16.67
N THR A 29 -43.22 -0.51 17.46
CA THR A 29 -41.82 -0.07 17.33
C THR A 29 -41.36 -0.65 15.98
N GLU A 30 -41.51 0.10 14.90
CA GLU A 30 -40.75 -0.12 13.69
C GLU A 30 -39.30 0.16 14.10
N ASN A 31 -38.57 -0.91 14.32
CA ASN A 31 -37.13 -0.93 14.24
C ASN A 31 -36.82 -0.60 12.77
N GLU A 32 -36.77 0.68 12.42
CA GLU A 32 -36.08 1.11 11.22
C GLU A 32 -34.60 0.79 11.38
N ASN A 33 -34.27 -0.44 11.03
CA ASN A 33 -32.89 -0.81 10.73
C ASN A 33 -32.56 -0.18 9.38
N THR A 34 -32.53 1.14 9.31
CA THR A 34 -31.89 1.91 8.23
C THR A 34 -30.40 1.65 8.39
N SER A 35 -29.92 0.58 7.77
CA SER A 35 -28.49 0.47 7.46
C SER A 35 -28.16 1.71 6.63
N SER A 36 -27.62 2.74 7.29
CA SER A 36 -27.17 3.95 6.62
C SER A 36 -26.15 3.53 5.58
N VAL A 37 -26.44 3.83 4.32
CA VAL A 37 -25.52 3.55 3.21
C VAL A 37 -24.20 4.23 3.53
N LEU A 38 -23.12 3.47 3.59
CA LEU A 38 -21.80 4.02 3.84
C LEU A 38 -21.42 4.97 2.69
N THR A 39 -21.10 6.20 3.04
CA THR A 39 -20.69 7.24 2.07
C THR A 39 -19.46 7.97 2.56
N GLY A 40 -18.70 8.55 1.62
CA GLY A 40 -17.55 9.39 1.95
C GLY A 40 -16.37 9.18 1.01
N SER A 41 -15.30 9.91 1.29
CA SER A 41 -14.04 9.79 0.56
C SER A 41 -12.96 9.26 1.49
N VAL A 42 -12.06 8.43 0.94
CA VAL A 42 -10.88 7.91 1.61
C VAL A 42 -9.67 8.24 0.76
N SER A 43 -8.70 8.91 1.35
CA SER A 43 -7.42 9.22 0.73
C SER A 43 -6.34 8.26 1.24
N THR A 44 -5.62 7.62 0.32
CA THR A 44 -4.46 6.80 0.65
C THR A 44 -3.24 7.30 -0.11
N ASN A 45 -2.07 7.23 0.52
CA ASN A 45 -0.83 7.72 -0.04
C ASN A 45 0.34 6.82 0.38
N GLY A 46 1.32 6.60 -0.49
CA GLY A 46 2.57 5.96 -0.09
C GLY A 46 3.14 4.92 -1.04
N SER A 47 3.45 3.75 -0.51
CA SER A 47 4.27 2.72 -1.15
C SER A 47 3.83 2.32 -2.56
N THR A 48 4.68 2.54 -3.55
CA THR A 48 4.48 2.09 -4.94
C THR A 48 4.54 0.56 -5.09
N SER A 49 5.10 -0.15 -4.11
CA SER A 49 5.09 -1.62 -4.10
C SER A 49 3.73 -2.20 -3.72
N MET A 50 2.88 -1.41 -3.04
CA MET A 50 1.53 -1.82 -2.65
C MET A 50 0.47 -1.50 -3.72
N GLU A 51 0.85 -0.89 -4.85
CA GLU A 51 -0.06 -0.39 -5.87
C GLU A 51 -1.08 -1.44 -6.35
N LYS A 52 -0.62 -2.64 -6.71
CA LYS A 52 -1.50 -3.71 -7.18
C LYS A 52 -2.47 -4.17 -6.08
N VAL A 53 -1.98 -4.27 -4.85
CA VAL A 53 -2.79 -4.68 -3.67
C VAL A 53 -3.86 -3.63 -3.38
N ILE A 54 -3.45 -2.36 -3.24
CA ILE A 54 -4.39 -1.29 -2.86
C ILE A 54 -5.44 -1.05 -3.96
N ASN A 55 -5.06 -1.12 -5.23
CA ASN A 55 -6.00 -0.93 -6.33
C ASN A 55 -7.08 -2.02 -6.35
N ILE A 56 -6.70 -3.31 -6.25
CA ILE A 56 -7.66 -4.43 -6.23
C ILE A 56 -8.61 -4.33 -5.01
N LEU A 57 -8.08 -4.00 -3.82
CA LEU A 57 -8.88 -3.86 -2.61
C LEU A 57 -9.82 -2.65 -2.68
N SER A 58 -9.33 -1.52 -3.20
CA SER A 58 -10.13 -0.29 -3.39
C SER A 58 -11.27 -0.50 -4.38
N GLU A 59 -10.99 -1.12 -5.52
CA GLU A 59 -12.00 -1.42 -6.54
C GLU A 59 -13.11 -2.31 -5.98
N GLN A 60 -12.75 -3.39 -5.28
CA GLN A 60 -13.75 -4.28 -4.69
C GLN A 60 -14.55 -3.57 -3.59
N PHE A 61 -13.89 -2.82 -2.71
CA PHE A 61 -14.57 -2.10 -1.64
C PHE A 61 -15.55 -1.05 -2.18
N MET A 62 -15.14 -0.27 -3.18
CA MET A 62 -16.03 0.71 -3.84
C MET A 62 -17.20 0.06 -4.58
N LYS A 63 -16.99 -1.13 -5.15
CA LYS A 63 -18.06 -1.92 -5.78
C LYS A 63 -19.10 -2.35 -4.75
N ASP A 64 -18.66 -2.76 -3.57
CA ASP A 64 -19.54 -3.21 -2.49
C ASP A 64 -20.17 -2.03 -1.72
N ASN A 65 -19.58 -0.82 -1.81
CA ASN A 65 -19.98 0.41 -1.13
C ASN A 65 -20.03 1.58 -2.12
N ASN A 66 -21.06 1.63 -2.95
CA ASN A 66 -21.19 2.59 -4.06
C ASN A 66 -21.16 4.09 -3.64
N GLY A 67 -21.38 4.39 -2.36
CA GLY A 67 -21.30 5.74 -1.82
C GLY A 67 -19.89 6.16 -1.38
N VAL A 68 -18.89 5.26 -1.47
CA VAL A 68 -17.52 5.52 -1.05
C VAL A 68 -16.63 5.75 -2.26
N LYS A 69 -15.75 6.77 -2.18
CA LYS A 69 -14.70 7.03 -3.14
C LYS A 69 -13.33 6.87 -2.49
N ILE A 70 -12.48 6.00 -3.03
CA ILE A 70 -11.11 5.80 -2.56
C ILE A 70 -10.14 6.35 -3.60
N THR A 71 -9.12 7.06 -3.13
CA THR A 71 -8.01 7.55 -3.95
C THR A 71 -6.70 6.99 -3.43
N TYR A 72 -5.78 6.70 -4.35
CA TYR A 72 -4.43 6.27 -4.02
C TYR A 72 -3.41 7.11 -4.79
N ASP A 73 -2.41 7.63 -4.06
CA ASP A 73 -1.30 8.39 -4.60
C ASP A 73 0.03 7.66 -4.34
N PRO A 74 0.68 7.11 -5.38
CA PRO A 74 1.89 6.28 -5.25
C PRO A 74 3.17 7.10 -5.10
N THR A 75 3.42 7.68 -3.93
CA THR A 75 4.52 8.62 -3.66
C THR A 75 5.74 8.02 -2.95
N GLY A 76 5.64 6.77 -2.50
CA GLY A 76 6.67 6.11 -1.69
C GLY A 76 6.32 6.07 -0.20
N SER A 77 6.90 5.08 0.53
CA SER A 77 6.53 4.78 1.92
C SER A 77 6.76 5.96 2.87
N GLY A 78 7.90 6.66 2.74
CA GLY A 78 8.22 7.82 3.59
C GLY A 78 7.22 8.95 3.43
N THR A 79 6.89 9.30 2.19
CA THR A 79 5.89 10.33 1.89
C THR A 79 4.50 9.95 2.40
N GLY A 80 4.10 8.67 2.26
CA GLY A 80 2.83 8.19 2.80
C GLY A 80 2.75 8.30 4.32
N ILE A 81 3.83 7.95 5.03
CA ILE A 81 3.93 8.08 6.48
C ILE A 81 3.83 9.55 6.91
N GLU A 82 4.57 10.45 6.26
CA GLU A 82 4.51 11.89 6.54
C GLU A 82 3.15 12.49 6.20
N SER A 83 2.49 12.03 5.14
CA SER A 83 1.14 12.49 4.76
C SER A 83 0.11 12.17 5.84
N VAL A 84 0.16 10.97 6.44
CA VAL A 84 -0.69 10.62 7.58
C VAL A 84 -0.37 11.49 8.79
N LYS A 85 0.91 11.62 9.13
CA LYS A 85 1.37 12.41 10.27
C LYS A 85 0.87 13.86 10.21
N ASN A 86 0.88 14.43 9.00
CA ASN A 86 0.44 15.80 8.74
C ASN A 86 -1.08 15.93 8.47
N GLY A 87 -1.83 14.84 8.51
CA GLY A 87 -3.28 14.84 8.27
C GLY A 87 -3.68 15.12 6.83
N THR A 88 -2.78 14.93 5.86
CA THR A 88 -3.07 15.16 4.43
C THR A 88 -3.57 13.90 3.70
N CYS A 89 -3.53 12.74 4.34
CA CYS A 89 -4.26 11.54 3.91
C CYS A 89 -4.78 10.77 5.13
N ASP A 90 -5.79 9.91 4.90
CA ASP A 90 -6.44 9.14 5.95
C ASP A 90 -5.63 7.89 6.33
N ILE A 91 -5.09 7.18 5.35
CA ILE A 91 -4.34 5.93 5.54
C ILE A 91 -3.06 5.98 4.71
N GLY A 92 -1.93 5.88 5.41
CA GLY A 92 -0.61 5.75 4.79
C GLY A 92 -0.31 4.30 4.42
N LEU A 93 0.48 4.12 3.37
CA LEU A 93 0.88 2.82 2.86
C LEU A 93 2.40 2.71 2.92
N ALA A 94 2.90 1.79 3.72
CA ALA A 94 4.32 1.53 3.84
C ALA A 94 4.67 0.08 3.50
N SER A 95 5.73 -0.12 2.75
CA SER A 95 6.30 -1.44 2.46
C SER A 95 7.47 -1.77 3.38
N ARG A 96 7.30 -1.42 4.64
CA ARG A 96 8.16 -1.70 5.79
C ARG A 96 7.39 -1.45 7.09
N ALA A 97 7.93 -1.91 8.21
CA ALA A 97 7.46 -1.48 9.53
C ALA A 97 7.76 0.02 9.76
N LEU A 98 7.04 0.64 10.69
CA LEU A 98 7.38 1.97 11.18
C LEU A 98 8.74 1.95 11.89
N LYS A 99 9.52 3.01 11.67
CA LYS A 99 10.78 3.23 12.39
C LYS A 99 10.47 3.76 13.79
N THR A 100 11.35 3.53 14.75
CA THR A 100 11.19 4.01 16.13
C THR A 100 11.11 5.54 16.24
N SER A 101 11.63 6.26 15.26
CA SER A 101 11.54 7.72 15.15
C SER A 101 10.20 8.23 14.58
N GLU A 102 9.37 7.36 14.02
CA GLU A 102 8.05 7.69 13.43
C GLU A 102 6.97 7.61 14.51
N THR A 103 7.06 8.49 15.49
CA THR A 103 6.17 8.54 16.66
C THR A 103 4.82 9.20 16.36
N GLY A 104 3.78 8.90 17.18
CA GLY A 104 2.41 9.39 17.01
C GLY A 104 1.65 8.70 15.87
N LEU A 105 2.15 7.56 15.41
CA LEU A 105 1.58 6.76 14.34
C LEU A 105 1.40 5.30 14.78
N SER A 106 0.35 4.68 14.29
CA SER A 106 0.08 3.24 14.42
C SER A 106 0.29 2.54 13.09
N GLY A 107 1.06 1.44 13.10
CA GLY A 107 1.31 0.60 11.94
C GLY A 107 0.63 -0.76 12.07
N THR A 108 -0.24 -1.13 11.13
CA THR A 108 -0.91 -2.42 11.08
C THR A 108 -0.46 -3.19 9.84
N THR A 109 0.22 -4.32 10.04
CA THR A 109 0.61 -5.19 8.93
C THR A 109 -0.62 -5.91 8.37
N VAL A 110 -0.78 -5.89 7.05
CA VAL A 110 -1.90 -6.55 6.34
C VAL A 110 -1.45 -7.73 5.49
N ALA A 111 -0.20 -7.70 5.03
CA ALA A 111 0.39 -8.76 4.22
C ALA A 111 1.91 -8.80 4.41
N LEU A 112 2.52 -9.91 4.00
CA LEU A 112 3.94 -10.01 3.73
C LEU A 112 4.18 -9.88 2.22
N ASP A 113 5.32 -9.34 1.84
CA ASP A 113 5.75 -9.18 0.46
C ASP A 113 7.19 -9.66 0.31
N GLY A 114 7.40 -10.57 -0.65
CA GLY A 114 8.74 -10.96 -1.06
C GLY A 114 9.39 -9.84 -1.87
N ILE A 115 10.63 -9.52 -1.58
CA ILE A 115 11.43 -8.63 -2.43
C ILE A 115 12.20 -9.49 -3.41
N ALA A 116 11.65 -9.66 -4.61
CA ALA A 116 12.29 -10.44 -5.67
C ALA A 116 13.54 -9.71 -6.19
N VAL A 117 14.65 -10.41 -6.26
CA VAL A 117 15.83 -9.97 -7.00
C VAL A 117 15.58 -10.25 -8.47
N ILE A 118 15.57 -9.21 -9.28
CA ILE A 118 15.21 -9.28 -10.70
C ILE A 118 16.40 -8.95 -11.61
N VAL A 119 16.46 -9.67 -12.72
CA VAL A 119 17.43 -9.43 -13.79
C VAL A 119 16.72 -9.35 -15.14
N ASN A 120 17.39 -8.85 -16.15
CA ASN A 120 16.87 -8.95 -17.51
C ASN A 120 16.64 -10.41 -17.89
N LYS A 121 15.54 -10.71 -18.59
CA LYS A 121 15.16 -12.10 -18.96
C LYS A 121 16.21 -12.83 -19.79
N GLU A 122 17.04 -12.09 -20.55
CA GLU A 122 18.07 -12.66 -21.44
C GLU A 122 19.37 -13.02 -20.70
N LEU A 123 19.54 -12.55 -19.46
CA LEU A 123 20.70 -12.88 -18.66
C LEU A 123 20.67 -14.36 -18.20
N ALA A 124 21.79 -15.06 -18.32
CA ALA A 124 21.85 -16.52 -18.02
C ALA A 124 21.88 -16.87 -16.53
N VAL A 125 21.94 -15.88 -15.62
CA VAL A 125 21.98 -16.10 -14.15
C VAL A 125 20.60 -16.51 -13.63
N GLU A 126 20.55 -17.62 -12.87
CA GLU A 126 19.28 -18.18 -12.32
C GLU A 126 19.23 -18.19 -10.79
N ASP A 127 20.37 -18.12 -10.11
CA ASP A 127 20.47 -18.18 -8.65
C ASP A 127 21.65 -17.33 -8.17
N LEU A 128 21.44 -16.64 -7.05
CA LEU A 128 22.45 -15.85 -6.36
C LEU A 128 22.32 -16.07 -4.85
N THR A 129 23.42 -16.30 -4.17
CA THR A 129 23.42 -16.29 -2.71
C THR A 129 23.24 -14.87 -2.18
N VAL A 130 22.77 -14.73 -0.93
CA VAL A 130 22.68 -13.43 -0.26
C VAL A 130 24.03 -12.71 -0.23
N ALA A 131 25.14 -13.46 -0.04
CA ALA A 131 26.48 -12.90 -0.05
C ALA A 131 26.87 -12.34 -1.44
N GLN A 132 26.54 -13.05 -2.52
CA GLN A 132 26.76 -12.56 -3.89
C GLN A 132 25.91 -11.31 -4.18
N ILE A 133 24.65 -11.29 -3.75
CA ILE A 133 23.77 -10.11 -3.87
C ILE A 133 24.38 -8.92 -3.14
N LYS A 134 24.85 -9.12 -1.90
CA LYS A 134 25.57 -8.10 -1.13
C LYS A 134 26.78 -7.56 -1.91
N ASP A 135 27.64 -8.46 -2.38
CA ASP A 135 28.88 -8.07 -3.05
C ASP A 135 28.62 -7.40 -4.41
N ILE A 136 27.55 -7.76 -5.11
CA ILE A 136 27.10 -7.07 -6.32
C ILE A 136 26.63 -5.65 -5.97
N PHE A 137 25.70 -5.51 -5.04
CA PHE A 137 25.14 -4.19 -4.73
C PHE A 137 26.12 -3.25 -4.01
N THR A 138 27.15 -3.79 -3.34
CA THR A 138 28.24 -2.99 -2.76
C THR A 138 29.40 -2.73 -3.75
N GLY A 139 29.27 -3.19 -5.01
CA GLY A 139 30.26 -2.96 -6.05
C GLY A 139 31.57 -3.74 -5.90
N LYS A 140 31.60 -4.79 -5.09
CA LYS A 140 32.73 -5.73 -5.00
C LYS A 140 32.75 -6.68 -6.20
N ILE A 141 31.58 -7.24 -6.58
CA ILE A 141 31.38 -8.00 -7.81
C ILE A 141 30.84 -7.02 -8.85
N LYS A 142 31.54 -6.87 -9.96
CA LYS A 142 31.24 -5.89 -11.01
C LYS A 142 30.96 -6.52 -12.37
N ASN A 143 31.14 -7.81 -12.50
CA ASN A 143 30.98 -8.54 -13.77
C ASN A 143 30.20 -9.82 -13.53
N TRP A 144 29.23 -10.10 -14.37
CA TRP A 144 28.38 -11.28 -14.28
C TRP A 144 29.15 -12.59 -14.34
N LYS A 145 30.31 -12.64 -15.03
CA LYS A 145 31.17 -13.85 -15.06
C LYS A 145 31.65 -14.30 -13.69
N GLU A 146 31.74 -13.38 -12.72
CA GLU A 146 32.17 -13.69 -11.36
C GLU A 146 31.13 -14.52 -10.57
N VAL A 147 29.90 -14.56 -11.07
CA VAL A 147 28.78 -15.33 -10.51
C VAL A 147 28.19 -16.32 -11.52
N GLY A 148 28.99 -16.73 -12.54
CA GLY A 148 28.60 -17.78 -13.50
C GLY A 148 27.79 -17.29 -14.69
N GLY A 149 27.68 -15.98 -14.90
CA GLY A 149 27.04 -15.36 -16.06
C GLY A 149 28.03 -15.07 -17.19
N GLU A 150 27.55 -14.30 -18.16
CA GLU A 150 28.33 -13.82 -19.30
C GLU A 150 29.40 -12.78 -18.87
N ASP A 151 30.42 -12.54 -19.72
CA ASP A 151 31.41 -11.47 -19.49
C ASP A 151 30.79 -10.10 -19.79
N LEU A 152 29.96 -9.61 -18.89
CA LEU A 152 29.22 -8.35 -18.98
C LEU A 152 29.31 -7.58 -17.67
N PRO A 153 29.49 -6.25 -17.70
CA PRO A 153 29.50 -5.43 -16.49
C PRO A 153 28.11 -5.41 -15.85
N ILE A 154 28.06 -5.45 -14.52
CA ILE A 154 26.79 -5.40 -13.77
C ILE A 154 26.33 -3.95 -13.64
N SER A 155 25.01 -3.71 -13.87
CA SER A 155 24.35 -2.44 -13.65
C SER A 155 23.30 -2.59 -12.54
N CYS A 156 23.61 -2.13 -11.32
CA CYS A 156 22.71 -2.18 -10.20
C CYS A 156 21.66 -1.06 -10.28
N ILE A 157 20.38 -1.41 -10.22
CA ILE A 157 19.24 -0.49 -10.27
C ILE A 157 18.45 -0.63 -8.99
N GLY A 158 18.23 0.48 -8.28
CA GLY A 158 17.53 0.49 -7.01
C GLY A 158 16.53 1.62 -6.88
N ARG A 159 16.05 1.80 -5.66
CA ARG A 159 15.06 2.80 -5.30
C ARG A 159 15.71 3.92 -4.50
N GLU A 160 15.12 5.09 -4.61
CA GLU A 160 15.46 6.29 -3.85
C GLU A 160 15.33 6.10 -2.34
N SER A 161 16.03 6.94 -1.59
CA SER A 161 15.84 7.12 -0.16
C SER A 161 14.38 7.51 0.14
N GLY A 162 13.78 6.91 1.18
CA GLY A 162 12.36 7.10 1.51
C GLY A 162 11.43 6.02 0.94
N SER A 163 11.88 5.23 -0.05
CA SER A 163 11.19 3.99 -0.41
C SER A 163 11.32 2.94 0.70
N GLY A 164 10.25 2.19 0.98
CA GLY A 164 10.34 1.06 1.92
C GLY A 164 11.01 -0.19 1.32
N THR A 165 11.30 -0.20 0.01
CA THR A 165 11.92 -1.38 -0.62
C THR A 165 13.41 -1.49 -0.33
N PRO A 166 14.22 -0.42 -0.40
CA PRO A 166 15.60 -0.46 0.09
C PRO A 166 15.68 -0.89 1.54
N ASP A 167 14.88 -0.29 2.43
CA ASP A 167 14.91 -0.62 3.87
C ASP A 167 14.76 -2.14 4.10
N GLY A 168 13.83 -2.80 3.42
CA GLY A 168 13.64 -4.26 3.51
C GLY A 168 14.76 -5.06 2.86
N PHE A 169 15.20 -4.67 1.66
CA PHE A 169 16.27 -5.33 0.93
C PHE A 169 17.61 -5.24 1.67
N GLU A 170 17.99 -4.05 2.05
CA GLU A 170 19.28 -3.76 2.67
C GLU A 170 19.41 -4.37 4.07
N SER A 171 18.29 -4.49 4.80
CA SER A 171 18.31 -5.13 6.13
C SER A 171 18.66 -6.61 6.06
N VAL A 172 18.20 -7.31 5.01
CA VAL A 172 18.46 -8.75 4.83
C VAL A 172 19.78 -9.02 4.13
N THR A 173 20.15 -8.18 3.17
CA THR A 173 21.41 -8.31 2.42
C THR A 173 22.61 -7.71 3.15
N ASP A 174 22.37 -7.05 4.30
CA ASP A 174 23.41 -6.35 5.07
C ASP A 174 24.19 -5.33 4.20
N THR A 175 23.42 -4.53 3.45
CA THR A 175 23.96 -3.51 2.53
C THR A 175 23.53 -2.09 2.91
N LYS A 176 23.07 -1.88 4.15
CA LYS A 176 22.56 -0.60 4.61
C LYS A 176 23.52 0.54 4.31
N ASP A 177 23.01 1.56 3.64
CA ASP A 177 23.77 2.75 3.20
C ASP A 177 25.02 2.45 2.35
N GLY A 178 25.16 1.22 1.87
CA GLY A 178 26.35 0.74 1.14
C GLY A 178 26.09 0.36 -0.32
N CYS A 179 24.87 0.48 -0.80
CA CYS A 179 24.54 0.15 -2.19
C CYS A 179 25.14 1.15 -3.17
N VAL A 180 25.87 0.63 -4.18
CA VAL A 180 26.40 1.39 -5.31
C VAL A 180 25.47 1.20 -6.50
N LEU A 181 24.59 2.15 -6.70
CA LEU A 181 23.55 2.07 -7.75
C LEU A 181 24.00 2.84 -8.99
N ALA A 182 23.80 2.23 -10.17
CA ALA A 182 23.93 2.90 -11.46
C ALA A 182 22.72 3.81 -11.76
N GLN A 183 21.55 3.43 -11.22
CA GLN A 183 20.33 4.22 -11.29
C GLN A 183 19.55 4.10 -9.99
N GLU A 184 19.03 5.23 -9.54
CA GLU A 184 18.12 5.35 -8.41
C GLU A 184 16.78 5.89 -8.88
N LEU A 185 15.71 5.14 -8.69
CA LEU A 185 14.41 5.38 -9.32
C LEU A 185 13.28 5.57 -8.29
N THR A 186 12.28 6.36 -8.68
CA THR A 186 11.21 6.82 -7.78
C THR A 186 10.05 5.84 -7.61
N SER A 187 9.96 4.77 -8.44
CA SER A 187 8.87 3.80 -8.33
C SER A 187 9.32 2.36 -8.60
N THR A 188 8.55 1.40 -8.07
CA THR A 188 8.76 -0.03 -8.32
C THR A 188 8.65 -0.35 -9.82
N GLY A 189 7.67 0.22 -10.50
CA GLY A 189 7.50 0.04 -11.95
C GLY A 189 8.66 0.58 -12.76
N ALA A 190 9.26 1.71 -12.35
CA ALA A 190 10.44 2.27 -13.01
C ALA A 190 11.65 1.34 -12.90
N VAL A 191 11.88 0.72 -11.73
CA VAL A 191 12.95 -0.29 -11.57
C VAL A 191 12.73 -1.48 -12.51
N ILE A 192 11.51 -2.03 -12.54
CA ILE A 192 11.16 -3.14 -13.43
C ILE A 192 11.43 -2.78 -14.90
N SER A 193 10.98 -1.60 -15.34
CA SER A 193 11.18 -1.12 -16.72
C SER A 193 12.65 -0.92 -17.05
N ALA A 194 13.44 -0.38 -16.13
CA ALA A 194 14.87 -0.16 -16.34
C ALA A 194 15.66 -1.47 -16.41
N VAL A 195 15.31 -2.47 -15.58
CA VAL A 195 15.91 -3.82 -15.66
C VAL A 195 15.51 -4.52 -16.97
N ALA A 196 14.24 -4.40 -17.37
CA ALA A 196 13.79 -4.97 -18.65
C ALA A 196 14.50 -4.38 -19.88
N GLY A 197 14.84 -3.10 -19.80
CA GLY A 197 15.53 -2.37 -20.89
C GLY A 197 17.05 -2.51 -20.93
N ASN A 198 17.67 -3.16 -19.95
CA ASN A 198 19.12 -3.28 -19.85
C ASN A 198 19.55 -4.72 -19.57
N LYS A 199 20.15 -5.40 -20.57
CA LYS A 199 20.60 -6.79 -20.45
C LYS A 199 21.55 -7.05 -19.27
N ASN A 200 22.30 -6.03 -18.86
CA ASN A 200 23.32 -6.15 -17.79
C ASN A 200 22.76 -5.84 -16.39
N ALA A 201 21.47 -5.50 -16.31
CA ALA A 201 20.90 -4.98 -15.10
C ALA A 201 20.52 -6.06 -14.09
N ILE A 202 20.68 -5.69 -12.81
CA ILE A 202 20.08 -6.31 -11.65
C ILE A 202 19.32 -5.24 -10.87
N GLY A 203 18.19 -5.62 -10.30
CA GLY A 203 17.41 -4.76 -9.41
C GLY A 203 16.62 -5.60 -8.42
N TYR A 204 15.77 -4.93 -7.67
CA TYR A 204 14.86 -5.59 -6.73
C TYR A 204 13.49 -4.92 -6.78
N ALA A 205 12.45 -5.73 -6.66
CA ALA A 205 11.06 -5.27 -6.71
C ALA A 205 10.14 -6.15 -5.87
N SER A 206 8.97 -5.64 -5.52
CA SER A 206 7.92 -6.41 -4.85
C SER A 206 7.50 -7.62 -5.69
N LEU A 207 7.32 -8.79 -5.07
CA LEU A 207 6.78 -9.98 -5.70
C LEU A 207 5.44 -9.68 -6.40
N SER A 208 4.57 -8.92 -5.73
CA SER A 208 3.28 -8.51 -6.29
C SER A 208 3.39 -7.68 -7.57
N ALA A 209 4.48 -6.94 -7.74
CA ALA A 209 4.71 -6.10 -8.91
C ALA A 209 5.42 -6.83 -10.06
N VAL A 210 6.20 -7.88 -9.78
CA VAL A 210 6.95 -8.62 -10.83
C VAL A 210 6.12 -9.70 -11.51
N GLU A 211 5.06 -10.15 -10.88
CA GLU A 211 4.18 -11.18 -11.43
C GLU A 211 3.53 -10.71 -12.74
N GLY A 212 3.67 -11.51 -13.80
CA GLY A 212 3.15 -11.22 -15.13
C GLY A 212 3.96 -10.19 -15.93
N GLN A 213 5.09 -9.72 -15.42
CA GLN A 213 5.96 -8.78 -16.15
C GLN A 213 6.76 -9.47 -17.24
N ASN A 214 6.87 -8.79 -18.38
CA ASN A 214 7.69 -9.23 -19.49
C ASN A 214 9.05 -8.50 -19.49
N GLY A 215 10.10 -9.16 -19.98
CA GLY A 215 11.44 -8.56 -20.11
C GLY A 215 12.32 -8.73 -18.88
N ILE A 216 11.77 -9.16 -17.76
CA ILE A 216 12.53 -9.51 -16.54
C ILE A 216 12.30 -10.96 -16.14
N LYS A 217 13.16 -11.48 -15.26
CA LYS A 217 12.94 -12.69 -14.48
C LYS A 217 13.46 -12.50 -13.08
N SER A 218 12.84 -13.19 -12.11
CA SER A 218 13.35 -13.28 -10.75
C SER A 218 14.40 -14.38 -10.68
N VAL A 219 15.55 -14.09 -10.07
CA VAL A 219 16.54 -15.11 -9.71
C VAL A 219 16.20 -15.72 -8.36
N LYS A 220 16.57 -16.98 -8.16
CA LYS A 220 16.51 -17.62 -6.85
C LYS A 220 17.50 -16.95 -5.90
N VAL A 221 17.24 -17.04 -4.62
CA VAL A 221 18.16 -16.58 -3.58
C VAL A 221 18.56 -17.78 -2.74
N GLY A 222 19.79 -18.25 -2.93
CA GLY A 222 20.29 -19.45 -2.25
C GLY A 222 19.48 -20.71 -2.57
N GLY A 223 19.06 -20.87 -3.83
CA GLY A 223 18.24 -21.97 -4.30
C GLY A 223 16.73 -21.80 -4.08
N VAL A 224 16.29 -20.76 -3.35
CA VAL A 224 14.87 -20.53 -3.02
C VAL A 224 14.27 -19.50 -3.96
N ALA A 225 13.19 -19.85 -4.65
CA ALA A 225 12.43 -18.90 -5.49
C ALA A 225 11.60 -17.96 -4.63
N CYS A 226 11.48 -16.70 -5.04
CA CYS A 226 10.53 -15.76 -4.45
C CYS A 226 9.11 -16.12 -4.90
N SER A 227 8.29 -16.62 -4.00
CA SER A 227 6.90 -17.02 -4.25
C SER A 227 6.04 -16.82 -3.01
N GLU A 228 4.71 -16.85 -3.16
CA GLU A 228 3.79 -16.79 -2.02
C GLU A 228 4.13 -17.87 -0.98
N ALA A 229 4.33 -19.12 -1.41
CA ALA A 229 4.60 -20.23 -0.51
C ALA A 229 5.89 -20.04 0.30
N THR A 230 6.98 -19.62 -0.36
CA THR A 230 8.30 -19.45 0.28
C THR A 230 8.41 -18.17 1.11
N VAL A 231 7.58 -17.17 0.83
CA VAL A 231 7.42 -15.98 1.69
C VAL A 231 6.60 -16.35 2.92
N LEU A 232 5.51 -17.12 2.76
CA LEU A 232 4.61 -17.51 3.84
C LEU A 232 5.32 -18.42 4.86
N ASP A 233 6.10 -19.41 4.40
CA ASP A 233 6.81 -20.33 5.27
C ASP A 233 8.16 -19.80 5.79
N GLY A 234 8.57 -18.59 5.33
CA GLY A 234 9.78 -17.90 5.76
C GLY A 234 11.07 -18.45 5.13
N THR A 235 11.00 -19.40 4.19
CA THR A 235 12.21 -19.93 3.51
C THR A 235 12.83 -18.92 2.56
N TYR A 236 12.03 -18.02 1.95
CA TYR A 236 12.55 -16.89 1.19
C TYR A 236 12.91 -15.74 2.16
N SER A 237 14.19 -15.45 2.30
CA SER A 237 14.69 -14.55 3.34
C SER A 237 14.44 -13.07 3.08
N ILE A 238 14.39 -12.63 1.80
CA ILE A 238 14.24 -11.20 1.47
C ILE A 238 12.75 -10.84 1.40
N GLN A 239 12.15 -10.62 2.56
CA GLN A 239 10.73 -10.27 2.70
C GLN A 239 10.51 -9.12 3.69
N ARG A 240 9.34 -8.51 3.63
CA ARG A 240 8.96 -7.34 4.42
C ARG A 240 7.45 -7.26 4.67
N PRO A 241 6.97 -6.51 5.68
CA PRO A 241 5.55 -6.25 5.83
C PRO A 241 5.05 -5.18 4.85
N PHE A 242 3.80 -5.35 4.41
CA PHE A 242 2.96 -4.28 3.92
C PHE A 242 2.13 -3.75 5.10
N THR A 243 2.31 -2.47 5.40
CA THR A 243 1.81 -1.83 6.60
C THR A 243 0.86 -0.68 6.25
N LEU A 244 -0.33 -0.70 6.82
CA LEU A 244 -1.22 0.46 6.86
C LEU A 244 -0.80 1.33 8.02
N VAL A 245 -0.74 2.63 7.80
CA VAL A 245 -0.34 3.62 8.80
C VAL A 245 -1.50 4.57 9.07
N THR A 246 -1.79 4.79 10.34
CA THR A 246 -2.81 5.73 10.83
C THR A 246 -2.24 6.59 11.95
N ARG A 247 -2.88 7.70 12.31
CA ARG A 247 -2.50 8.47 13.49
C ARG A 247 -2.90 7.72 14.75
N GLU A 248 -2.01 7.70 15.72
CA GLU A 248 -2.24 7.05 17.01
C GLU A 248 -3.26 7.85 17.82
N GLY A 249 -4.26 7.16 18.38
CA GLY A 249 -5.30 7.78 19.22
C GLY A 249 -6.34 8.61 18.47
N GLU A 250 -6.29 8.71 17.16
CA GLU A 250 -7.31 9.38 16.34
C GLU A 250 -8.25 8.37 15.68
N GLU A 251 -9.55 8.67 15.71
CA GLU A 251 -10.53 7.87 14.98
C GLU A 251 -10.55 8.25 13.51
N LEU A 252 -10.51 7.24 12.64
CA LEU A 252 -10.73 7.42 11.22
C LEU A 252 -12.19 7.82 10.95
N ALA A 253 -12.41 8.65 9.94
CA ALA A 253 -13.74 8.91 9.41
C ALA A 253 -14.46 7.60 9.02
N PRO A 254 -15.80 7.52 9.08
CA PRO A 254 -16.52 6.24 8.91
C PRO A 254 -16.15 5.44 7.67
N ALA A 255 -15.98 6.09 6.52
CA ALA A 255 -15.58 5.41 5.28
C ALA A 255 -14.13 4.89 5.35
N ALA A 256 -13.20 5.68 5.90
CA ALA A 256 -11.81 5.29 6.06
C ALA A 256 -11.66 4.15 7.08
N LYS A 257 -12.43 4.19 8.18
CA LYS A 257 -12.47 3.13 9.18
C LYS A 257 -12.97 1.81 8.57
N ALA A 258 -14.08 1.85 7.86
CA ALA A 258 -14.63 0.66 7.21
C ALA A 258 -13.68 0.07 6.16
N PHE A 259 -12.98 0.91 5.38
CA PHE A 259 -11.98 0.44 4.43
C PHE A 259 -10.75 -0.14 5.12
N PHE A 260 -10.27 0.48 6.21
CA PHE A 260 -9.19 -0.05 7.03
C PHE A 260 -9.54 -1.43 7.62
N GLU A 261 -10.73 -1.57 8.22
CA GLU A 261 -11.24 -2.83 8.75
C GLU A 261 -11.39 -3.90 7.67
N TYR A 262 -11.85 -3.52 6.47
CA TYR A 262 -11.91 -4.43 5.32
C TYR A 262 -10.51 -4.93 4.94
N MET A 263 -9.53 -4.04 4.77
CA MET A 263 -8.15 -4.40 4.40
C MET A 263 -7.45 -5.29 5.43
N THR A 264 -7.81 -5.15 6.71
CA THR A 264 -7.22 -5.92 7.82
C THR A 264 -7.99 -7.21 8.14
N SER A 265 -9.11 -7.45 7.48
CA SER A 265 -9.95 -8.62 7.70
C SER A 265 -9.60 -9.78 6.76
N ALA A 266 -9.98 -11.00 7.17
CA ALA A 266 -9.87 -12.20 6.32
C ALA A 266 -10.62 -12.08 4.98
N LYS A 267 -11.60 -11.17 4.86
CA LYS A 267 -12.33 -10.92 3.60
C LYS A 267 -11.43 -10.39 2.48
N ALA A 268 -10.32 -9.73 2.83
CA ALA A 268 -9.35 -9.21 1.87
C ALA A 268 -8.34 -10.27 1.38
N ASN A 269 -8.22 -11.41 2.07
CA ASN A 269 -7.14 -12.37 1.85
C ASN A 269 -7.03 -12.88 0.40
N ASP A 270 -8.14 -13.26 -0.22
CA ASP A 270 -8.12 -13.80 -1.59
C ASP A 270 -7.70 -12.72 -2.60
N LEU A 271 -8.07 -11.47 -2.37
CA LEU A 271 -7.68 -10.35 -3.22
C LEU A 271 -6.19 -9.98 -3.00
N ILE A 272 -5.71 -10.06 -1.77
CA ILE A 272 -4.29 -9.86 -1.45
C ILE A 272 -3.45 -10.93 -2.17
N ARG A 273 -3.84 -12.22 -2.11
CA ARG A 273 -3.17 -13.30 -2.88
C ARG A 273 -3.24 -13.05 -4.38
N LYS A 274 -4.41 -12.68 -4.90
CA LYS A 274 -4.56 -12.35 -6.32
C LYS A 274 -3.68 -11.19 -6.76
N ALA A 275 -3.36 -10.28 -5.84
CA ALA A 275 -2.39 -9.22 -6.08
C ALA A 275 -0.92 -9.69 -5.99
N GLY A 276 -0.64 -10.93 -5.57
CA GLY A 276 0.71 -11.49 -5.43
C GLY A 276 1.38 -11.18 -4.10
N ALA A 277 0.63 -10.76 -3.09
CA ALA A 277 1.13 -10.60 -1.72
C ALA A 277 0.57 -11.68 -0.79
N VAL A 278 1.19 -11.88 0.36
CA VAL A 278 0.86 -12.95 1.31
C VAL A 278 0.05 -12.40 2.47
N PRO A 279 -1.28 -12.67 2.57
CA PRO A 279 -2.11 -12.16 3.64
C PRO A 279 -1.75 -12.78 4.99
N ILE A 280 -1.94 -12.01 6.08
CA ILE A 280 -1.69 -12.45 7.46
C ILE A 280 -2.95 -12.48 8.33
N ALA A 281 -4.08 -11.92 7.88
CA ALA A 281 -5.33 -11.96 8.61
C ALA A 281 -5.86 -13.40 8.72
N LYS A 282 -6.35 -13.77 9.92
CA LYS A 282 -6.87 -15.10 10.23
C LYS A 282 -8.38 -15.14 10.16
#